data_d078191d9aa08a1b295dc98d9ef5b6be
#
_entry.id   d078191d9aa08a1b295dc98d9ef5b6be
#
_cell.length_a   1.000
_cell.length_b   1.000
_cell.length_c   1.000
_cell.angle_alpha   90.00
_cell.angle_beta   90.00
_cell.angle_gamma   90.00
#
_symmetry.space_group_name_H-M   'P 1'
#
loop_
_entity.id
_entity.type
_entity.pdbx_description
1 polymer ?
#
loop_
_entity_poly.entity_id
_entity_poly.type
_entity_poly.pdbx_seq_one_letter_code
_entity_poly.pdbx_strand_id
1 'polypeptide(L)'
;MKGFVRMAAVTSLAFFLPLVGFRPPVAPDNLVDRVIIDAGHGGKDPGNLGTGRYSRKEKDVALIVARQVGQLIQQRLPGVEVIWTRSDDRFLELYERTAIANREKGDLFISIHCDAAENHAAYGASTYVMGKDHDDENQVALRENSVILMEDNFEDKYEGFDPRKPETYIALTLFQRAYQAQSIQFAQTVQDDFRTVIGRKDRGVRQQPLYVTSRTSMPSVLIELGFTTNNAEEDFLLSADGQHTMAEGIYRAFAQYKARREGVAVPTQSLLESQLPKPGSAPASGDVPALPYPLTAKPSSTVPVSEVPTPEPAVPTTSETTPAAPSDPVPGLVEAEKPAVVFRVQLSTSGTAKSETDPVFAAVLPVQRVLDGKLYKFYSKGFTTEAEALQLLGVAKKSGFPDAFLVAFRGSLKIPVADARAQTTP
;
A
#
# COMPACT_ATOMS: atom_id res chain seq x y z
N MET A 1 4.83 99.26 4.37
CA MET A 1 5.79 98.19 4.03
C MET A 1 5.15 96.84 4.35
N LYS A 2 4.71 96.08 3.33
CA LYS A 2 4.01 94.84 3.47
C LYS A 2 4.99 93.68 3.11
N GLY A 3 5.39 92.88 4.10
CA GLY A 3 6.28 91.75 3.88
C GLY A 3 5.47 90.52 3.43
N PHE A 4 5.81 89.98 2.24
CA PHE A 4 5.27 88.75 1.67
C PHE A 4 6.08 87.57 2.23
N VAL A 5 5.43 86.72 3.00
CA VAL A 5 6.00 85.41 3.40
C VAL A 5 5.65 84.43 2.30
N ARG A 6 6.67 83.89 1.61
CA ARG A 6 6.53 82.79 0.64
C ARG A 6 6.59 81.48 1.40
N MET A 7 5.47 80.77 1.44
CA MET A 7 5.36 79.39 1.95
C MET A 7 5.79 78.41 0.86
N ALA A 8 6.91 77.73 1.08
CA ALA A 8 7.38 76.66 0.18
C ALA A 8 6.63 75.37 0.52
N ALA A 9 5.84 74.86 -0.45
CA ALA A 9 5.22 73.56 -0.33
C ALA A 9 6.25 72.45 -0.63
N VAL A 10 6.57 71.62 0.38
CA VAL A 10 7.40 70.42 0.24
C VAL A 10 6.46 69.30 -0.18
N THR A 11 6.49 68.91 -1.46
CA THR A 11 5.79 67.72 -1.98
C THR A 11 6.63 66.49 -1.64
N SER A 12 6.21 65.73 -0.61
CA SER A 12 6.79 64.43 -0.33
C SER A 12 6.32 63.38 -1.37
N LEU A 13 7.22 63.03 -2.27
CA LEU A 13 7.01 61.92 -3.23
C LEU A 13 7.24 60.59 -2.46
N ALA A 14 6.16 59.92 -2.05
CA ALA A 14 6.22 58.61 -1.47
C ALA A 14 6.56 57.59 -2.56
N PHE A 15 7.78 57.12 -2.57
CA PHE A 15 8.21 55.99 -3.39
C PHE A 15 7.56 54.70 -2.90
N PHE A 16 6.53 54.22 -3.55
CA PHE A 16 5.96 52.91 -3.36
C PHE A 16 6.92 51.91 -4.03
N LEU A 17 7.87 51.34 -3.27
CA LEU A 17 8.61 50.15 -3.66
C LEU A 17 7.66 48.94 -3.56
N PRO A 18 7.42 48.21 -4.65
CA PRO A 18 6.70 46.96 -4.53
C PRO A 18 7.55 46.04 -3.65
N LEU A 19 6.99 45.57 -2.53
CA LEU A 19 7.55 44.46 -1.75
C LEU A 19 7.52 43.24 -2.66
N VAL A 20 8.59 43.01 -3.41
CA VAL A 20 8.85 41.71 -4.03
C VAL A 20 9.14 40.76 -2.85
N GLY A 21 8.12 40.03 -2.47
CA GLY A 21 8.26 39.05 -1.39
C GLY A 21 9.39 38.08 -1.71
N PHE A 22 10.46 38.20 -0.95
CA PHE A 22 11.60 37.28 -1.05
C PHE A 22 11.10 35.91 -0.59
N ARG A 23 10.85 35.03 -1.54
CA ARG A 23 10.45 33.65 -1.25
C ARG A 23 11.73 32.88 -0.91
N PRO A 24 11.85 32.27 0.28
CA PRO A 24 13.01 31.45 0.56
C PRO A 24 13.04 30.29 -0.45
N PRO A 25 14.23 29.89 -0.93
CA PRO A 25 14.36 28.73 -1.78
C PRO A 25 13.78 27.49 -1.04
N VAL A 26 13.02 26.68 -1.76
CA VAL A 26 12.51 25.39 -1.23
C VAL A 26 13.71 24.51 -0.90
N ALA A 27 13.71 23.91 0.28
CA ALA A 27 14.76 22.95 0.63
C ALA A 27 14.72 21.77 -0.38
N PRO A 28 15.86 21.28 -0.87
CA PRO A 28 15.91 20.21 -1.86
C PRO A 28 15.06 18.98 -1.48
N ASP A 29 15.05 18.63 -0.20
CA ASP A 29 14.30 17.49 0.33
C ASP A 29 12.76 17.69 0.35
N ASN A 30 12.30 18.90 0.03
CA ASN A 30 10.87 19.22 -0.03
C ASN A 30 10.34 19.37 -1.47
N LEU A 31 11.18 19.27 -2.47
CA LEU A 31 10.74 19.27 -3.86
C LEU A 31 9.96 18.00 -4.17
N VAL A 32 8.94 18.14 -5.01
CA VAL A 32 8.19 17.02 -5.56
C VAL A 32 8.20 17.18 -7.07
N ASP A 33 9.31 16.84 -7.69
CA ASP A 33 9.55 17.04 -9.12
C ASP A 33 9.58 15.73 -9.92
N ARG A 34 9.46 14.57 -9.23
CA ARG A 34 9.38 13.25 -9.86
C ARG A 34 8.33 12.38 -9.20
N VAL A 35 7.30 11.98 -9.96
CA VAL A 35 6.23 11.10 -9.49
C VAL A 35 6.26 9.77 -10.23
N ILE A 36 6.15 8.68 -9.47
CA ILE A 36 6.00 7.33 -10.00
C ILE A 36 4.54 6.95 -9.98
N ILE A 37 3.97 6.63 -11.12
CA ILE A 37 2.59 6.18 -11.26
C ILE A 37 2.60 4.70 -11.62
N ASP A 38 2.04 3.91 -10.74
CA ASP A 38 1.91 2.47 -10.88
C ASP A 38 0.48 2.12 -11.28
N ALA A 39 0.32 1.50 -12.43
CA ALA A 39 -0.94 0.90 -12.80
C ALA A 39 -0.97 -0.55 -12.31
N GLY A 40 -1.86 -0.86 -11.36
CA GLY A 40 -1.97 -2.20 -10.80
C GLY A 40 -2.19 -3.28 -11.85
N HIS A 41 -1.78 -4.52 -11.55
CA HIS A 41 -1.97 -5.69 -12.41
C HIS A 41 -1.32 -5.56 -13.80
N GLY A 42 -1.84 -6.28 -14.80
CA GLY A 42 -1.38 -6.22 -16.19
C GLY A 42 -0.97 -7.57 -16.77
N GLY A 43 -1.05 -7.71 -18.08
CA GLY A 43 -0.73 -8.94 -18.81
C GLY A 43 -1.53 -10.14 -18.31
N LYS A 44 -0.84 -11.16 -17.78
CA LYS A 44 -1.44 -12.39 -17.23
C LYS A 44 -2.22 -12.18 -15.92
N ASP A 45 -2.01 -11.07 -15.22
CA ASP A 45 -2.75 -10.70 -14.02
C ASP A 45 -3.89 -9.73 -14.39
N PRO A 46 -5.14 -10.20 -14.42
CA PRO A 46 -6.28 -9.35 -14.77
C PRO A 46 -6.73 -8.42 -13.63
N GLY A 47 -6.26 -8.66 -12.38
CA GLY A 47 -6.88 -8.12 -11.19
C GLY A 47 -8.30 -8.66 -10.98
N ASN A 48 -9.19 -7.88 -10.43
CA ASN A 48 -10.57 -8.25 -10.26
C ASN A 48 -11.32 -8.35 -11.59
N LEU A 49 -12.15 -9.39 -11.72
CA LEU A 49 -12.87 -9.70 -12.97
C LEU A 49 -14.15 -8.88 -13.14
N GLY A 50 -14.54 -8.08 -12.13
CA GLY A 50 -15.77 -7.32 -12.11
C GLY A 50 -17.01 -8.19 -11.93
N THR A 51 -18.16 -7.67 -12.36
CA THR A 51 -19.44 -8.38 -12.28
C THR A 51 -19.63 -9.46 -13.38
N GLY A 52 -18.70 -9.54 -14.33
CA GLY A 52 -18.82 -10.42 -15.50
C GLY A 52 -19.62 -9.83 -16.67
N ARG A 53 -20.21 -8.62 -16.52
CA ARG A 53 -20.96 -7.94 -17.59
C ARG A 53 -20.05 -7.37 -18.69
N TYR A 54 -18.78 -7.11 -18.39
CA TYR A 54 -17.83 -6.48 -19.30
C TYR A 54 -16.59 -7.36 -19.52
N SER A 55 -15.97 -7.20 -20.69
CA SER A 55 -14.70 -7.85 -21.02
C SER A 55 -13.51 -7.16 -20.34
N ARG A 56 -13.60 -5.84 -20.14
CA ARG A 56 -12.56 -5.07 -19.43
C ARG A 56 -12.52 -5.45 -17.96
N LYS A 57 -11.31 -5.51 -17.42
CA LYS A 57 -11.00 -5.91 -16.05
C LYS A 57 -10.37 -4.76 -15.29
N GLU A 58 -10.05 -4.97 -14.02
CA GLU A 58 -9.37 -3.99 -13.18
C GLU A 58 -8.09 -3.47 -13.82
N LYS A 59 -7.24 -4.35 -14.38
CA LYS A 59 -5.98 -3.96 -15.04
C LYS A 59 -6.15 -2.90 -16.13
N ASP A 60 -7.30 -2.93 -16.83
CA ASP A 60 -7.60 -2.00 -17.91
C ASP A 60 -8.00 -0.63 -17.37
N VAL A 61 -8.83 -0.61 -16.32
CA VAL A 61 -9.21 0.62 -15.62
C VAL A 61 -8.00 1.28 -14.98
N ALA A 62 -7.21 0.50 -14.24
CA ALA A 62 -6.00 0.97 -13.59
C ALA A 62 -5.02 1.60 -14.59
N LEU A 63 -4.79 0.97 -15.75
CA LEU A 63 -3.92 1.49 -16.80
C LEU A 63 -4.44 2.80 -17.39
N ILE A 64 -5.73 2.87 -17.71
CA ILE A 64 -6.32 4.08 -18.33
C ILE A 64 -6.24 5.25 -17.37
N VAL A 65 -6.65 5.06 -16.11
CA VAL A 65 -6.62 6.13 -15.09
C VAL A 65 -5.19 6.56 -14.79
N ALA A 66 -4.25 5.62 -14.62
CA ALA A 66 -2.84 5.91 -14.38
C ALA A 66 -2.23 6.76 -15.51
N ARG A 67 -2.53 6.43 -16.78
CA ARG A 67 -2.07 7.20 -17.92
C ARG A 67 -2.66 8.61 -17.93
N GLN A 68 -3.95 8.75 -17.66
CA GLN A 68 -4.62 10.05 -17.61
C GLN A 68 -4.07 10.93 -16.48
N VAL A 69 -3.83 10.38 -15.28
CA VAL A 69 -3.20 11.11 -14.16
C VAL A 69 -1.84 11.65 -14.59
N GLY A 70 -1.00 10.81 -15.18
CA GLY A 70 0.32 11.24 -15.62
C GLY A 70 0.27 12.29 -16.74
N GLN A 71 -0.65 12.17 -17.69
CA GLN A 71 -0.85 13.16 -18.75
C GLN A 71 -1.31 14.51 -18.19
N LEU A 72 -2.23 14.52 -17.23
CA LEU A 72 -2.67 15.73 -16.55
C LEU A 72 -1.52 16.42 -15.81
N ILE A 73 -0.68 15.65 -15.11
CA ILE A 73 0.51 16.18 -14.42
C ILE A 73 1.48 16.79 -15.45
N GLN A 74 1.84 16.07 -16.51
CA GLN A 74 2.76 16.56 -17.53
C GLN A 74 2.26 17.83 -18.23
N GLN A 75 0.96 17.92 -18.50
CA GLN A 75 0.35 19.07 -19.17
C GLN A 75 0.28 20.31 -18.27
N ARG A 76 -0.04 20.13 -16.98
CA ARG A 76 -0.37 21.23 -16.08
C ARG A 76 0.75 21.58 -15.10
N LEU A 77 1.69 20.66 -14.89
CA LEU A 77 2.87 20.82 -14.03
C LEU A 77 4.14 20.40 -14.79
N PRO A 78 4.53 21.15 -15.85
CA PRO A 78 5.60 20.72 -16.77
C PRO A 78 6.98 20.59 -16.12
N GLY A 79 7.15 21.04 -14.86
CA GLY A 79 8.37 20.82 -14.07
C GLY A 79 8.39 19.49 -13.33
N VAL A 80 7.34 18.65 -13.46
CA VAL A 80 7.26 17.34 -12.81
C VAL A 80 7.53 16.25 -13.84
N GLU A 81 8.53 15.44 -13.56
CA GLU A 81 8.81 14.22 -14.33
C GLU A 81 7.82 13.12 -13.90
N VAL A 82 7.14 12.52 -14.86
CA VAL A 82 6.22 11.41 -14.63
C VAL A 82 6.81 10.12 -15.16
N ILE A 83 6.92 9.12 -14.29
CA ILE A 83 7.42 7.79 -14.62
C ILE A 83 6.31 6.78 -14.37
N TRP A 84 5.97 5.98 -15.37
CA TRP A 84 5.02 4.88 -15.23
C TRP A 84 5.77 3.57 -15.01
N THR A 85 5.29 2.73 -14.08
CA THR A 85 5.82 1.38 -13.94
C THR A 85 5.51 0.56 -15.19
N ARG A 86 4.28 0.69 -15.71
CA ARG A 86 3.87 0.16 -17.03
C ARG A 86 3.03 1.19 -17.79
N SER A 87 3.17 1.19 -19.09
CA SER A 87 2.42 2.06 -20.01
C SER A 87 1.54 1.30 -21.00
N ASP A 88 1.57 -0.02 -20.92
CA ASP A 88 0.81 -0.96 -21.75
C ASP A 88 0.29 -2.14 -20.90
N ASP A 89 -0.38 -3.09 -21.54
CA ASP A 89 -0.90 -4.30 -20.87
C ASP A 89 0.18 -5.37 -20.75
N ARG A 90 1.29 -5.05 -20.03
CA ARG A 90 2.30 -6.03 -19.64
C ARG A 90 2.16 -6.41 -18.19
N PHE A 91 2.55 -7.63 -17.85
CA PHE A 91 2.72 -8.07 -16.48
C PHE A 91 4.06 -7.52 -15.94
N LEU A 92 4.00 -6.93 -14.75
CA LEU A 92 5.17 -6.58 -13.94
C LEU A 92 5.02 -7.21 -12.57
N GLU A 93 6.05 -7.88 -12.13
CA GLU A 93 6.14 -8.43 -10.79
C GLU A 93 6.16 -7.30 -9.74
N LEU A 94 5.65 -7.55 -8.51
CA LEU A 94 5.54 -6.48 -7.52
C LEU A 94 6.90 -5.89 -7.14
N TYR A 95 7.94 -6.73 -7.06
CA TYR A 95 9.29 -6.24 -6.77
C TYR A 95 9.85 -5.34 -7.89
N GLU A 96 9.52 -5.60 -9.16
CA GLU A 96 9.94 -4.77 -10.28
C GLU A 96 9.37 -3.37 -10.22
N ARG A 97 8.08 -3.24 -9.80
CA ARG A 97 7.42 -1.94 -9.61
C ARG A 97 8.14 -1.08 -8.58
N THR A 98 8.48 -1.68 -7.44
CA THR A 98 9.23 -0.99 -6.38
C THR A 98 10.67 -0.71 -6.77
N ALA A 99 11.30 -1.62 -7.53
CA ALA A 99 12.66 -1.42 -8.06
C ALA A 99 12.71 -0.26 -9.06
N ILE A 100 11.70 -0.12 -9.94
CA ILE A 100 11.57 1.04 -10.83
C ILE A 100 11.48 2.31 -10.00
N ALA A 101 10.55 2.38 -9.03
CA ALA A 101 10.36 3.55 -8.19
C ALA A 101 11.65 3.98 -7.48
N ASN A 102 12.37 3.04 -6.89
CA ASN A 102 13.61 3.30 -6.15
C ASN A 102 14.78 3.69 -7.07
N ARG A 103 14.92 3.03 -8.22
CA ARG A 103 15.94 3.35 -9.23
C ARG A 103 15.78 4.76 -9.76
N GLU A 104 14.55 5.13 -10.06
CA GLU A 104 14.20 6.44 -10.61
C GLU A 104 14.11 7.54 -9.53
N LYS A 105 14.28 7.18 -8.24
CA LYS A 105 14.29 8.12 -7.11
C LYS A 105 13.07 9.03 -7.08
N GLY A 106 11.88 8.45 -7.14
CA GLY A 106 10.63 9.20 -7.08
C GLY A 106 10.44 9.94 -5.75
N ASP A 107 9.72 11.04 -5.79
CA ASP A 107 9.36 11.82 -4.59
C ASP A 107 7.99 11.40 -4.05
N LEU A 108 7.21 10.69 -4.86
CA LEU A 108 5.91 10.11 -4.51
C LEU A 108 5.62 8.91 -5.41
N PHE A 109 5.12 7.83 -4.81
CA PHE A 109 4.63 6.65 -5.51
C PHE A 109 3.12 6.55 -5.37
N ILE A 110 2.42 6.42 -6.50
CA ILE A 110 0.95 6.31 -6.56
C ILE A 110 0.59 5.04 -7.32
N SER A 111 0.10 4.02 -6.61
CA SER A 111 -0.45 2.80 -7.21
C SER A 111 -1.97 2.96 -7.37
N ILE A 112 -2.51 2.53 -8.50
CA ILE A 112 -3.92 2.72 -8.88
C ILE A 112 -4.55 1.36 -9.13
N HIS A 113 -5.64 1.07 -8.40
CA HIS A 113 -6.36 -0.19 -8.35
C HIS A 113 -7.88 0.00 -8.33
N CYS A 114 -8.62 -1.08 -8.39
CA CYS A 114 -10.07 -1.11 -8.17
C CYS A 114 -10.43 -2.23 -7.19
N ASP A 115 -11.15 -1.87 -6.14
CA ASP A 115 -11.53 -2.77 -5.06
C ASP A 115 -12.58 -3.81 -5.50
N ALA A 116 -12.70 -4.85 -4.70
CA ALA A 116 -13.69 -5.89 -4.84
C ALA A 116 -14.22 -6.31 -3.46
N ALA A 117 -15.48 -6.68 -3.39
CA ALA A 117 -16.09 -7.20 -2.17
C ALA A 117 -17.12 -8.27 -2.51
N GLU A 118 -17.31 -9.25 -1.60
CA GLU A 118 -18.41 -10.21 -1.66
C GLU A 118 -19.78 -9.50 -1.54
N ASN A 119 -19.83 -8.43 -0.76
CA ASN A 119 -21.00 -7.59 -0.69
C ASN A 119 -21.06 -6.66 -1.93
N HIS A 120 -21.82 -7.03 -2.91
CA HIS A 120 -22.03 -6.27 -4.15
C HIS A 120 -22.70 -4.90 -3.95
N ALA A 121 -23.17 -4.57 -2.75
CA ALA A 121 -23.63 -3.23 -2.40
C ALA A 121 -22.47 -2.30 -1.94
N ALA A 122 -21.24 -2.81 -1.78
CA ALA A 122 -20.09 -1.99 -1.43
C ALA A 122 -19.79 -0.98 -2.56
N TYR A 123 -19.50 0.29 -2.18
CA TYR A 123 -19.19 1.36 -3.12
C TYR A 123 -18.33 2.44 -2.48
N GLY A 124 -17.70 3.28 -3.30
CA GLY A 124 -16.83 4.38 -2.88
C GLY A 124 -15.34 4.04 -2.96
N ALA A 125 -14.50 5.04 -2.76
CA ALA A 125 -13.06 4.95 -2.91
C ALA A 125 -12.33 4.93 -1.57
N SER A 126 -11.21 4.21 -1.49
CA SER A 126 -10.31 4.15 -0.34
C SER A 126 -8.89 4.50 -0.78
N THR A 127 -8.07 5.02 0.13
CA THR A 127 -6.63 5.17 -0.12
C THR A 127 -5.85 4.46 0.98
N TYR A 128 -4.97 3.57 0.57
CA TYR A 128 -4.17 2.75 1.47
C TYR A 128 -2.76 3.28 1.58
N VAL A 129 -2.26 3.31 2.81
CA VAL A 129 -0.86 3.59 3.13
C VAL A 129 -0.26 2.38 3.84
N MET A 130 1.07 2.29 3.85
CA MET A 130 1.74 1.24 4.57
C MET A 130 1.46 1.32 6.07
N GLY A 131 1.11 0.20 6.66
CA GLY A 131 0.83 0.08 8.08
C GLY A 131 0.01 -1.16 8.37
N LYS A 132 -0.49 -1.23 9.60
CA LYS A 132 -1.42 -2.27 10.04
C LYS A 132 -2.58 -1.59 10.73
N ASP A 133 -3.75 -1.73 10.16
CA ASP A 133 -5.00 -1.32 10.81
C ASP A 133 -5.33 -2.30 11.95
N HIS A 134 -5.97 -1.82 13.00
CA HIS A 134 -6.36 -2.63 14.15
C HIS A 134 -7.62 -3.45 13.88
N ASP A 135 -8.43 -2.98 12.95
CA ASP A 135 -9.70 -3.60 12.58
C ASP A 135 -9.50 -4.44 11.32
N ASP A 136 -9.51 -5.76 11.55
CA ASP A 136 -9.75 -6.82 10.60
C ASP A 136 -8.83 -7.03 9.40
N GLU A 137 -8.45 -8.29 9.32
CA GLU A 137 -8.26 -9.02 8.09
C GLU A 137 -7.70 -8.16 6.96
N ASN A 138 -6.40 -8.11 6.83
CA ASN A 138 -5.66 -7.48 5.74
C ASN A 138 -6.14 -7.99 4.35
N GLN A 139 -7.45 -8.00 4.09
CA GLN A 139 -8.06 -8.64 2.91
C GLN A 139 -7.57 -8.01 1.62
N VAL A 140 -7.46 -6.67 1.59
CA VAL A 140 -6.92 -5.98 0.41
C VAL A 140 -5.45 -6.35 0.24
N ALA A 141 -4.66 -6.32 1.32
CA ALA A 141 -3.26 -6.73 1.24
C ALA A 141 -3.10 -8.22 0.85
N LEU A 142 -3.96 -9.11 1.32
CA LEU A 142 -3.95 -10.52 0.92
C LEU A 142 -4.25 -10.66 -0.58
N ARG A 143 -5.24 -9.94 -1.08
CA ARG A 143 -5.63 -9.96 -2.49
C ARG A 143 -4.51 -9.40 -3.36
N GLU A 144 -4.05 -8.18 -3.07
CA GLU A 144 -3.06 -7.48 -3.89
C GLU A 144 -1.68 -8.14 -3.83
N ASN A 145 -1.28 -8.69 -2.69
CA ASN A 145 -0.02 -9.42 -2.58
C ASN A 145 -0.10 -10.84 -3.15
N SER A 146 -1.32 -11.40 -3.36
CA SER A 146 -1.47 -12.78 -3.86
C SER A 146 -0.92 -12.97 -5.27
N VAL A 147 -0.76 -11.91 -6.05
CA VAL A 147 -0.16 -11.96 -7.38
C VAL A 147 1.27 -12.53 -7.36
N ILE A 148 1.99 -12.38 -6.25
CA ILE A 148 3.31 -12.97 -6.02
C ILE A 148 3.28 -14.49 -6.22
N LEU A 149 2.18 -15.16 -5.88
CA LEU A 149 2.03 -16.61 -6.06
C LEU A 149 1.89 -17.04 -7.52
N MET A 150 1.68 -16.10 -8.44
CA MET A 150 1.66 -16.32 -9.89
C MET A 150 3.04 -16.19 -10.54
N GLU A 151 4.07 -15.88 -9.73
CA GLU A 151 5.43 -15.63 -10.19
C GLU A 151 6.31 -16.86 -9.97
N ASP A 152 7.21 -17.11 -10.91
CA ASP A 152 8.19 -18.18 -10.79
C ASP A 152 9.27 -17.82 -9.77
N ASN A 153 9.63 -18.77 -8.89
CA ASN A 153 10.67 -18.59 -7.86
C ASN A 153 10.46 -17.38 -6.94
N PHE A 154 9.20 -17.11 -6.58
CA PHE A 154 8.86 -15.95 -5.76
C PHE A 154 9.56 -15.95 -4.39
N GLU A 155 9.81 -17.12 -3.79
CA GLU A 155 10.45 -17.22 -2.47
C GLU A 155 11.83 -16.56 -2.44
N ASP A 156 12.61 -16.73 -3.51
CA ASP A 156 13.95 -16.12 -3.64
C ASP A 156 13.85 -14.61 -3.95
N LYS A 157 12.91 -14.20 -4.81
CA LYS A 157 12.73 -12.81 -5.23
C LYS A 157 12.25 -11.90 -4.12
N TYR A 158 11.44 -12.41 -3.21
CA TYR A 158 10.79 -11.64 -2.15
C TYR A 158 11.43 -11.80 -0.78
N GLU A 159 12.68 -12.29 -0.72
CA GLU A 159 13.48 -12.41 0.53
C GLU A 159 12.71 -13.14 1.64
N GLY A 160 11.97 -14.19 1.28
CA GLY A 160 11.18 -14.99 2.21
C GLY A 160 9.83 -14.37 2.59
N PHE A 161 9.42 -13.28 1.97
CA PHE A 161 8.04 -12.80 2.10
C PHE A 161 7.09 -13.79 1.40
N ASP A 162 6.12 -14.27 2.14
CA ASP A 162 5.05 -15.16 1.64
C ASP A 162 3.70 -14.52 1.99
N PRO A 163 2.89 -14.11 1.00
CA PRO A 163 1.61 -13.45 1.26
C PRO A 163 0.61 -14.30 2.04
N ARG A 164 0.84 -15.62 2.13
CA ARG A 164 0.02 -16.55 2.92
C ARG A 164 0.42 -16.59 4.40
N LYS A 165 1.57 -16.02 4.78
CA LYS A 165 2.14 -16.09 6.12
C LYS A 165 2.06 -14.73 6.82
N PRO A 166 1.13 -14.54 7.78
CA PRO A 166 0.96 -13.28 8.48
C PRO A 166 2.22 -12.72 9.14
N GLU A 167 3.13 -13.60 9.60
CA GLU A 167 4.38 -13.20 10.21
C GLU A 167 5.33 -12.46 9.25
N THR A 168 5.24 -12.71 7.95
CA THR A 168 6.11 -12.08 6.96
C THR A 168 5.74 -10.61 6.72
N TYR A 169 4.50 -10.24 7.02
CA TYR A 169 4.02 -8.87 6.90
C TYR A 169 4.65 -7.89 7.91
N ILE A 170 5.14 -8.41 9.03
CA ILE A 170 5.77 -7.56 10.07
C ILE A 170 7.02 -6.87 9.52
N ALA A 171 7.82 -7.58 8.73
CA ALA A 171 9.02 -7.03 8.13
C ALA A 171 8.72 -5.88 7.17
N LEU A 172 7.60 -5.93 6.45
CA LEU A 172 7.20 -4.89 5.50
C LEU A 172 6.94 -3.53 6.18
N THR A 173 6.40 -3.55 7.40
CA THR A 173 5.97 -2.31 8.10
C THR A 173 7.15 -1.44 8.55
N LEU A 174 8.36 -1.96 8.61
CA LEU A 174 9.52 -1.25 9.14
C LEU A 174 10.13 -0.26 8.15
N PHE A 175 10.06 -0.54 6.84
CA PHE A 175 10.72 0.27 5.81
C PHE A 175 10.06 1.63 5.59
N GLN A 176 8.75 1.73 5.73
CA GLN A 176 7.98 2.93 5.39
C GLN A 176 7.78 3.93 6.53
N ARG A 177 8.30 3.67 7.74
CA ARG A 177 8.11 4.57 8.90
C ARG A 177 8.54 6.01 8.64
N ALA A 178 9.63 6.21 7.91
CA ALA A 178 10.15 7.54 7.60
C ALA A 178 9.20 8.36 6.70
N TYR A 179 8.40 7.68 5.88
CA TYR A 179 7.54 8.30 4.86
C TYR A 179 6.05 8.27 5.23
N GLN A 180 5.69 7.59 6.32
CA GLN A 180 4.29 7.32 6.69
C GLN A 180 3.45 8.61 6.85
N ALA A 181 3.99 9.62 7.52
CA ALA A 181 3.27 10.88 7.72
C ALA A 181 2.94 11.58 6.39
N GLN A 182 3.88 11.56 5.45
CA GLN A 182 3.72 12.16 4.13
C GLN A 182 2.76 11.35 3.26
N SER A 183 2.83 10.01 3.34
CA SER A 183 1.89 9.10 2.68
C SER A 183 0.45 9.34 3.17
N ILE A 184 0.25 9.46 4.49
CA ILE A 184 -1.05 9.77 5.09
C ILE A 184 -1.55 11.14 4.63
N GLN A 185 -0.69 12.16 4.60
CA GLN A 185 -1.06 13.50 4.15
C GLN A 185 -1.55 13.50 2.71
N PHE A 186 -0.85 12.81 1.81
CA PHE A 186 -1.29 12.69 0.42
C PHE A 186 -2.59 11.89 0.31
N ALA A 187 -2.69 10.75 0.98
CA ALA A 187 -3.89 9.91 1.00
C ALA A 187 -5.13 10.67 1.49
N GLN A 188 -5.00 11.48 2.54
CA GLN A 188 -6.08 12.34 3.03
C GLN A 188 -6.49 13.37 1.98
N THR A 189 -5.52 13.98 1.27
CA THR A 189 -5.82 14.94 0.22
C THR A 189 -6.58 14.28 -0.94
N VAL A 190 -6.25 13.03 -1.31
CA VAL A 190 -6.99 12.26 -2.31
C VAL A 190 -8.43 12.01 -1.86
N GLN A 191 -8.63 11.55 -0.62
CA GLN A 191 -9.98 11.26 -0.10
C GLN A 191 -10.82 12.52 0.04
N ASP A 192 -10.22 13.64 0.45
CA ASP A 192 -10.91 14.93 0.53
C ASP A 192 -11.37 15.41 -0.85
N ASP A 193 -10.53 15.33 -1.88
CA ASP A 193 -10.92 15.69 -3.25
C ASP A 193 -11.98 14.73 -3.81
N PHE A 194 -11.87 13.45 -3.55
CA PHE A 194 -12.87 12.47 -3.95
C PHE A 194 -14.24 12.77 -3.35
N ARG A 195 -14.29 13.13 -2.08
CA ARG A 195 -15.52 13.47 -1.37
C ARG A 195 -16.08 14.82 -1.77
N THR A 196 -15.24 15.88 -1.78
CA THR A 196 -15.72 17.27 -1.86
C THR A 196 -15.85 17.80 -3.28
N VAL A 197 -15.07 17.28 -4.21
CA VAL A 197 -15.00 17.79 -5.59
C VAL A 197 -15.70 16.86 -6.57
N ILE A 198 -15.33 15.57 -6.54
CA ILE A 198 -15.87 14.62 -7.52
C ILE A 198 -17.07 13.83 -7.00
N GLY A 199 -17.49 14.07 -5.73
CA GLY A 199 -18.72 13.51 -5.17
C GLY A 199 -18.68 12.01 -4.93
N ARG A 200 -17.49 11.40 -4.79
CA ARG A 200 -17.36 9.98 -4.47
C ARG A 200 -17.57 9.74 -2.97
N LYS A 201 -18.13 8.59 -2.63
CA LYS A 201 -18.16 8.17 -1.22
C LYS A 201 -16.74 7.93 -0.74
N ASP A 202 -16.35 8.70 0.27
CA ASP A 202 -15.09 8.56 0.99
C ASP A 202 -15.19 7.35 1.93
N ARG A 203 -14.32 6.37 1.77
CA ARG A 203 -14.15 5.21 2.64
C ARG A 203 -12.96 5.35 3.58
N GLY A 204 -12.26 6.46 3.49
CA GLY A 204 -11.15 6.86 4.35
C GLY A 204 -9.78 6.41 3.90
N VAL A 205 -8.80 6.91 4.64
CA VAL A 205 -7.41 6.47 4.58
C VAL A 205 -7.26 5.25 5.49
N ARG A 206 -6.73 4.17 4.96
CA ARG A 206 -6.56 2.89 5.65
C ARG A 206 -5.10 2.46 5.67
N GLN A 207 -4.74 1.63 6.63
CA GLN A 207 -3.39 1.11 6.74
C GLN A 207 -3.39 -0.38 6.46
N GLN A 208 -2.62 -0.80 5.44
CA GLN A 208 -2.47 -2.21 5.11
C GLN A 208 -1.03 -2.53 4.68
N PRO A 209 -0.54 -3.74 4.96
CA PRO A 209 0.83 -4.13 4.62
C PRO A 209 0.91 -4.59 3.15
N LEU A 210 0.70 -3.65 2.24
CA LEU A 210 0.80 -3.86 0.80
C LEU A 210 2.28 -3.92 0.38
N TYR A 211 2.69 -4.97 -0.33
CA TYR A 211 4.08 -5.12 -0.74
C TYR A 211 4.54 -3.92 -1.59
N VAL A 212 3.74 -3.53 -2.57
CA VAL A 212 4.08 -2.47 -3.53
C VAL A 212 4.32 -1.11 -2.87
N THR A 213 3.66 -0.80 -1.75
CA THR A 213 3.91 0.44 -0.99
C THR A 213 4.99 0.28 0.07
N SER A 214 5.32 -0.95 0.47
CA SER A 214 6.24 -1.22 1.58
C SER A 214 7.72 -1.09 1.20
N ARG A 215 8.06 -1.39 -0.05
CA ARG A 215 9.46 -1.49 -0.52
C ARG A 215 9.94 -0.27 -1.31
N THR A 216 9.18 0.81 -1.32
CA THR A 216 9.58 2.07 -1.93
C THR A 216 10.34 2.96 -0.95
N SER A 217 11.30 3.73 -1.44
CA SER A 217 12.14 4.66 -0.66
C SER A 217 11.60 6.09 -0.73
N MET A 218 10.26 6.25 -0.77
CA MET A 218 9.53 7.51 -0.87
C MET A 218 8.13 7.37 -0.27
N PRO A 219 7.41 8.48 -0.01
CA PRO A 219 5.99 8.43 0.33
C PRO A 219 5.21 7.63 -0.72
N SER A 220 4.30 6.75 -0.27
CA SER A 220 3.64 5.78 -1.15
C SER A 220 2.20 5.55 -0.75
N VAL A 221 1.31 5.48 -1.73
CA VAL A 221 -0.10 5.14 -1.55
C VAL A 221 -0.57 4.13 -2.59
N LEU A 222 -1.60 3.38 -2.23
CA LEU A 222 -2.42 2.62 -3.17
C LEU A 222 -3.84 3.17 -3.12
N ILE A 223 -4.39 3.53 -4.26
CA ILE A 223 -5.72 4.13 -4.41
C ILE A 223 -6.66 3.09 -5.01
N GLU A 224 -7.69 2.75 -4.27
CA GLU A 224 -8.83 1.95 -4.74
C GLU A 224 -9.90 2.89 -5.26
N LEU A 225 -10.10 2.92 -6.56
CA LEU A 225 -10.99 3.87 -7.26
C LEU A 225 -12.48 3.62 -6.96
N GLY A 226 -12.83 2.39 -6.60
CA GLY A 226 -14.20 1.93 -6.34
C GLY A 226 -14.29 0.41 -6.54
N PHE A 227 -15.49 -0.14 -6.40
CA PHE A 227 -15.73 -1.59 -6.39
C PHE A 227 -16.21 -2.10 -7.75
N THR A 228 -15.35 -2.83 -8.46
CA THR A 228 -15.74 -3.45 -9.74
C THR A 228 -16.79 -4.55 -9.59
N THR A 229 -17.00 -5.07 -8.38
CA THR A 229 -18.06 -6.04 -8.05
C THR A 229 -19.45 -5.41 -7.85
N ASN A 230 -19.55 -4.07 -7.82
CA ASN A 230 -20.82 -3.34 -7.77
C ASN A 230 -21.19 -2.86 -9.17
N ASN A 231 -22.40 -3.15 -9.64
CA ASN A 231 -22.84 -2.81 -11.00
C ASN A 231 -22.70 -1.34 -11.36
N ALA A 232 -23.16 -0.43 -10.48
CA ALA A 232 -23.11 1.01 -10.73
C ALA A 232 -21.68 1.57 -10.68
N GLU A 233 -20.85 1.05 -9.78
CA GLU A 233 -19.44 1.40 -9.71
C GLU A 233 -18.67 0.91 -10.95
N GLU A 234 -18.92 -0.33 -11.37
CA GLU A 234 -18.33 -0.91 -12.57
C GLU A 234 -18.70 -0.10 -13.81
N ASP A 235 -19.98 0.28 -13.97
CA ASP A 235 -20.44 1.12 -15.08
C ASP A 235 -19.71 2.47 -15.07
N PHE A 236 -19.56 3.11 -13.91
CA PHE A 236 -18.83 4.36 -13.74
C PHE A 236 -17.34 4.21 -14.06
N LEU A 237 -16.66 3.23 -13.47
CA LEU A 237 -15.21 3.01 -13.62
C LEU A 237 -14.83 2.60 -15.05
N LEU A 238 -15.74 1.98 -15.80
CA LEU A 238 -15.53 1.61 -17.19
C LEU A 238 -15.91 2.70 -18.18
N SER A 239 -16.61 3.75 -17.74
CA SER A 239 -16.96 4.90 -18.56
C SER A 239 -15.77 5.84 -18.75
N ALA A 240 -15.69 6.51 -19.90
CA ALA A 240 -14.65 7.52 -20.17
C ALA A 240 -14.73 8.70 -19.17
N ASP A 241 -15.95 9.15 -18.86
CA ASP A 241 -16.19 10.24 -17.91
C ASP A 241 -15.79 9.87 -16.49
N GLY A 242 -16.11 8.63 -16.06
CA GLY A 242 -15.73 8.13 -14.74
C GLY A 242 -14.22 8.03 -14.58
N GLN A 243 -13.52 7.46 -15.56
CA GLN A 243 -12.07 7.35 -15.59
C GLN A 243 -11.40 8.73 -15.55
N HIS A 244 -11.89 9.65 -16.38
CA HIS A 244 -11.38 11.02 -16.40
C HIS A 244 -11.64 11.75 -15.07
N THR A 245 -12.83 11.62 -14.50
CA THR A 245 -13.18 12.19 -13.20
C THR A 245 -12.26 11.70 -12.09
N MET A 246 -11.98 10.39 -12.04
CA MET A 246 -11.05 9.82 -11.05
C MET A 246 -9.62 10.33 -11.26
N ALA A 247 -9.17 10.41 -12.52
CA ALA A 247 -7.84 10.94 -12.84
C ALA A 247 -7.69 12.42 -12.45
N GLU A 248 -8.70 13.24 -12.70
CA GLU A 248 -8.71 14.66 -12.28
C GLU A 248 -8.64 14.78 -10.74
N GLY A 249 -9.38 13.98 -9.99
CA GLY A 249 -9.32 13.98 -8.51
C GLY A 249 -7.92 13.67 -8.00
N ILE A 250 -7.26 12.64 -8.56
CA ILE A 250 -5.89 12.27 -8.17
C ILE A 250 -4.90 13.38 -8.56
N TYR A 251 -5.00 13.95 -9.78
CA TYR A 251 -4.16 15.05 -10.21
C TYR A 251 -4.29 16.26 -9.26
N ARG A 252 -5.50 16.66 -8.89
CA ARG A 252 -5.76 17.78 -7.99
C ARG A 252 -5.14 17.55 -6.61
N ALA A 253 -5.31 16.35 -6.07
CA ALA A 253 -4.68 15.96 -4.82
C ALA A 253 -3.15 16.04 -4.91
N PHE A 254 -2.56 15.60 -6.03
CA PHE A 254 -1.13 15.71 -6.28
C PHE A 254 -0.66 17.17 -6.32
N ALA A 255 -1.36 18.04 -7.06
CA ALA A 255 -1.02 19.45 -7.16
C ALA A 255 -1.08 20.16 -5.79
N GLN A 256 -2.08 19.85 -4.98
CA GLN A 256 -2.20 20.37 -3.61
C GLN A 256 -1.08 19.84 -2.70
N TYR A 257 -0.78 18.54 -2.76
CA TYR A 257 0.29 17.93 -1.98
C TYR A 257 1.64 18.55 -2.33
N LYS A 258 1.97 18.64 -3.63
CA LYS A 258 3.19 19.30 -4.11
C LYS A 258 3.29 20.73 -3.56
N ALA A 259 2.24 21.52 -3.71
CA ALA A 259 2.23 22.92 -3.25
C ALA A 259 2.50 23.04 -1.73
N ARG A 260 1.87 22.16 -0.93
CA ARG A 260 2.10 22.12 0.53
C ARG A 260 3.53 21.73 0.88
N ARG A 261 4.08 20.71 0.20
CA ARG A 261 5.46 20.26 0.42
C ARG A 261 6.49 21.33 0.13
N GLU A 262 6.27 22.08 -0.96
CA GLU A 262 7.16 23.13 -1.43
C GLU A 262 6.92 24.48 -0.78
N GLY A 263 5.95 24.57 0.15
CA GLY A 263 5.61 25.82 0.85
C GLY A 263 5.08 26.90 -0.10
N VAL A 264 4.51 26.49 -1.24
CA VAL A 264 3.88 27.42 -2.20
C VAL A 264 2.38 27.50 -1.92
N ALA A 265 1.75 28.57 -2.42
CA ALA A 265 0.30 28.72 -2.29
C ALA A 265 -0.40 27.52 -2.96
N VAL A 266 -1.25 26.84 -2.20
CA VAL A 266 -2.08 25.75 -2.74
C VAL A 266 -3.01 26.35 -3.80
N PRO A 267 -3.08 25.77 -5.01
CA PRO A 267 -4.00 26.24 -6.02
C PRO A 267 -5.43 26.26 -5.48
N THR A 268 -6.13 27.38 -5.68
CA THR A 268 -7.54 27.47 -5.23
C THR A 268 -8.41 26.53 -6.04
N GLN A 269 -9.49 26.06 -5.42
CA GLN A 269 -10.45 25.17 -6.08
C GLN A 269 -10.95 25.75 -7.42
N SER A 270 -11.21 27.05 -7.48
CA SER A 270 -11.63 27.74 -8.71
C SER A 270 -10.56 27.73 -9.81
N LEU A 271 -9.27 27.81 -9.46
CA LEU A 271 -8.18 27.71 -10.45
C LEU A 271 -8.07 26.29 -11.02
N LEU A 272 -8.24 25.29 -10.15
CA LEU A 272 -8.23 23.89 -10.57
C LEU A 272 -9.50 23.54 -11.39
N GLU A 273 -10.66 24.08 -11.03
CA GLU A 273 -11.93 23.91 -11.75
C GLU A 273 -11.92 24.60 -13.12
N SER A 274 -11.27 25.76 -13.26
CA SER A 274 -11.14 26.44 -14.55
C SER A 274 -10.33 25.65 -15.57
N GLN A 275 -9.59 24.64 -15.12
CA GLN A 275 -8.79 23.72 -15.93
C GLN A 275 -9.54 22.42 -16.26
N LEU A 276 -10.74 22.21 -15.72
CA LEU A 276 -11.54 21.04 -16.07
C LEU A 276 -11.99 21.14 -17.54
N PRO A 277 -11.85 20.07 -18.34
CA PRO A 277 -12.49 20.00 -19.63
C PRO A 277 -14.00 20.17 -19.46
N LYS A 278 -14.63 20.93 -20.34
CA LYS A 278 -16.08 21.04 -20.36
C LYS A 278 -16.67 19.64 -20.59
N PRO A 279 -17.79 19.28 -19.91
CA PRO A 279 -18.47 18.02 -20.17
C PRO A 279 -18.71 17.85 -21.68
N GLY A 280 -18.27 16.72 -22.25
CA GLY A 280 -18.35 16.43 -23.68
C GLY A 280 -17.09 16.69 -24.51
N SER A 281 -15.98 17.16 -23.93
CA SER A 281 -14.69 17.36 -24.61
C SER A 281 -13.66 16.28 -24.35
N ALA A 282 -14.04 15.14 -23.77
CA ALA A 282 -13.14 14.00 -23.59
C ALA A 282 -12.70 13.46 -24.97
N PRO A 283 -11.41 13.22 -25.21
CA PRO A 283 -10.97 12.60 -26.46
C PRO A 283 -11.65 11.23 -26.60
N ALA A 284 -12.18 10.98 -27.79
CA ALA A 284 -12.79 9.69 -28.12
C ALA A 284 -11.82 8.56 -27.79
N SER A 285 -12.33 7.48 -27.20
CA SER A 285 -11.58 6.33 -26.69
C SER A 285 -10.91 5.48 -27.80
N GLY A 286 -10.06 6.09 -28.61
CA GLY A 286 -9.38 5.44 -29.73
C GLY A 286 -7.94 5.91 -29.93
N ASP A 287 -7.65 7.15 -29.61
CA ASP A 287 -6.35 7.76 -29.89
C ASP A 287 -5.66 8.23 -28.58
N VAL A 288 -5.17 7.29 -27.81
CA VAL A 288 -4.14 7.64 -26.82
C VAL A 288 -2.80 7.53 -27.53
N PRO A 289 -2.08 8.65 -27.77
CA PRO A 289 -0.80 8.61 -28.44
C PRO A 289 0.15 7.63 -27.73
N ALA A 290 0.89 6.84 -28.52
CA ALA A 290 1.98 6.04 -27.97
C ALA A 290 2.95 6.97 -27.23
N LEU A 291 3.36 6.60 -26.02
CA LEU A 291 4.31 7.39 -25.23
C LEU A 291 5.61 7.55 -26.01
N PRO A 292 6.26 8.74 -25.98
CA PRO A 292 7.46 9.02 -26.76
C PRO A 292 8.75 8.34 -26.28
N TYR A 293 8.70 7.44 -25.30
CA TYR A 293 9.87 6.71 -24.81
C TYR A 293 9.81 5.25 -25.22
N PRO A 294 10.69 4.80 -26.15
CA PRO A 294 10.96 3.38 -26.32
C PRO A 294 11.72 2.89 -25.09
N LEU A 295 11.09 2.07 -24.26
CA LEU A 295 11.83 1.27 -23.27
C LEU A 295 12.66 0.25 -24.05
N THR A 296 13.86 0.63 -24.47
CA THR A 296 14.88 -0.28 -25.00
C THR A 296 15.53 -1.03 -23.85
N ALA A 297 14.83 -2.00 -23.30
CA ALA A 297 15.47 -3.17 -22.73
C ALA A 297 15.75 -4.10 -23.90
N LYS A 298 17.00 -4.17 -24.31
CA LYS A 298 17.51 -5.10 -25.30
C LYS A 298 17.26 -6.53 -24.83
N PRO A 299 16.50 -7.39 -25.53
CA PRO A 299 16.45 -8.80 -25.17
C PRO A 299 17.79 -9.42 -25.51
N SER A 300 18.47 -9.96 -24.50
CA SER A 300 19.67 -10.77 -24.69
C SER A 300 19.23 -12.17 -25.13
N SER A 301 19.80 -12.57 -26.26
CA SER A 301 19.99 -13.94 -26.80
C SER A 301 18.75 -14.82 -27.02
N THR A 302 18.42 -14.95 -28.29
CA THR A 302 17.75 -16.08 -28.90
C THR A 302 18.49 -17.39 -28.65
N VAL A 303 17.81 -18.33 -27.98
CA VAL A 303 18.16 -19.75 -28.02
C VAL A 303 17.13 -20.42 -28.95
N PRO A 304 17.56 -21.25 -29.93
CA PRO A 304 16.63 -21.85 -30.89
C PRO A 304 15.77 -22.91 -30.21
N VAL A 305 14.46 -22.84 -30.48
CA VAL A 305 13.48 -23.84 -30.08
C VAL A 305 13.73 -25.11 -30.89
N SER A 306 14.16 -26.17 -30.21
CA SER A 306 14.09 -27.55 -30.75
C SER A 306 12.69 -28.08 -30.51
N GLU A 307 12.08 -28.56 -31.57
CA GLU A 307 10.80 -29.29 -31.57
C GLU A 307 10.86 -30.51 -30.64
N VAL A 308 9.89 -30.60 -29.70
CA VAL A 308 9.65 -31.79 -28.90
C VAL A 308 8.38 -32.43 -29.42
N PRO A 309 8.41 -33.74 -29.76
CA PRO A 309 7.25 -34.42 -30.32
C PRO A 309 6.15 -34.72 -29.29
N THR A 310 4.93 -34.59 -29.71
CA THR A 310 3.69 -34.91 -29.01
C THR A 310 3.65 -36.39 -28.59
N PRO A 311 3.34 -36.73 -27.34
CA PRO A 311 3.02 -38.11 -26.98
C PRO A 311 1.53 -38.42 -27.19
N GLU A 312 1.30 -39.54 -27.84
CA GLU A 312 0.03 -40.23 -28.11
C GLU A 312 -0.54 -40.85 -26.81
N PRO A 313 -1.86 -40.99 -26.64
CA PRO A 313 -2.46 -41.46 -25.39
C PRO A 313 -2.42 -42.96 -25.26
N ALA A 314 -1.86 -43.46 -24.14
CA ALA A 314 -1.89 -44.89 -23.81
C ALA A 314 -3.12 -45.25 -22.96
N VAL A 315 -3.76 -46.35 -23.38
CA VAL A 315 -4.95 -46.99 -22.81
C VAL A 315 -4.59 -47.78 -21.55
N PRO A 316 -5.51 -47.93 -20.57
CA PRO A 316 -5.19 -48.57 -19.27
C PRO A 316 -5.28 -50.09 -19.35
N THR A 317 -4.32 -50.78 -18.71
CA THR A 317 -4.41 -52.22 -18.46
C THR A 317 -4.51 -52.47 -16.96
N THR A 318 -5.60 -53.14 -16.59
CA THR A 318 -5.90 -53.71 -15.30
C THR A 318 -4.98 -54.93 -15.00
N SER A 319 -4.55 -55.08 -13.75
CA SER A 319 -4.44 -56.38 -13.09
C SER A 319 -4.29 -56.28 -11.59
N GLU A 320 -5.21 -56.95 -10.92
CA GLU A 320 -5.30 -57.31 -9.52
C GLU A 320 -4.02 -57.94 -8.95
N THR A 321 -3.76 -57.69 -7.68
CA THR A 321 -3.62 -58.77 -6.68
C THR A 321 -3.50 -58.23 -5.25
N THR A 322 -4.46 -58.56 -4.43
CA THR A 322 -4.41 -58.48 -2.96
C THR A 322 -3.63 -59.69 -2.43
N PRO A 323 -2.91 -59.61 -1.34
CA PRO A 323 -3.15 -60.52 -0.25
C PRO A 323 -3.32 -59.85 1.14
N ALA A 324 -4.05 -60.60 1.90
CA ALA A 324 -4.62 -60.37 3.19
C ALA A 324 -3.66 -60.06 4.35
N ALA A 325 -4.29 -59.45 5.39
CA ALA A 325 -3.75 -59.12 6.71
C ALA A 325 -3.24 -60.34 7.50
N PRO A 326 -2.45 -60.08 8.55
CA PRO A 326 -2.96 -60.47 9.85
C PRO A 326 -3.02 -59.33 10.88
N SER A 327 -4.08 -59.42 11.66
CA SER A 327 -4.41 -58.65 12.83
C SER A 327 -3.55 -59.02 14.02
N ASP A 328 -2.94 -57.96 14.63
CA ASP A 328 -2.63 -58.02 16.07
C ASP A 328 -2.85 -56.59 16.64
N PRO A 329 -3.42 -56.48 17.85
CA PRO A 329 -3.83 -55.19 18.41
C PRO A 329 -2.64 -54.46 19.02
N VAL A 330 -2.38 -53.22 18.53
CA VAL A 330 -1.44 -52.31 19.15
C VAL A 330 -2.13 -51.61 20.33
N PRO A 331 -1.47 -51.56 21.53
CA PRO A 331 -2.06 -50.95 22.72
C PRO A 331 -2.15 -49.41 22.54
N GLY A 332 -3.33 -48.88 22.90
CA GLY A 332 -3.61 -47.54 23.37
C GLY A 332 -2.75 -46.41 22.86
N LEU A 333 -3.17 -45.76 21.76
CA LEU A 333 -2.82 -44.35 21.49
C LEU A 333 -3.41 -43.53 22.64
N VAL A 334 -2.56 -43.15 23.60
CA VAL A 334 -2.86 -42.03 24.50
C VAL A 334 -3.07 -40.82 23.62
N GLU A 335 -4.29 -40.31 23.58
CA GLU A 335 -4.64 -39.05 22.93
C GLU A 335 -3.72 -37.98 23.51
N ALA A 336 -2.77 -37.49 22.70
CA ALA A 336 -1.85 -36.44 23.13
C ALA A 336 -2.69 -35.21 23.48
N GLU A 337 -2.75 -34.88 24.78
CA GLU A 337 -3.42 -33.64 25.24
C GLU A 337 -2.96 -32.48 24.36
N LYS A 338 -3.92 -31.79 23.77
CA LYS A 338 -3.63 -30.54 23.01
C LYS A 338 -2.91 -29.60 23.96
N PRO A 339 -1.73 -29.04 23.53
CA PRO A 339 -0.97 -28.17 24.41
C PRO A 339 -1.82 -26.97 24.83
N ALA A 340 -1.78 -26.66 26.14
CA ALA A 340 -2.56 -25.56 26.73
C ALA A 340 -2.27 -24.21 26.06
N VAL A 341 -3.30 -23.40 25.96
CA VAL A 341 -3.17 -22.00 25.49
C VAL A 341 -2.58 -21.16 26.61
N VAL A 342 -1.61 -20.32 26.26
CA VAL A 342 -0.90 -19.43 27.20
C VAL A 342 -0.86 -18.02 26.64
N PHE A 343 -1.27 -17.04 27.45
CA PHE A 343 -1.14 -15.60 27.12
C PHE A 343 0.19 -15.06 27.65
N ARG A 344 0.82 -14.18 26.89
CA ARG A 344 2.07 -13.49 27.27
C ARG A 344 2.01 -12.04 26.85
N VAL A 345 2.86 -11.20 27.44
CA VAL A 345 3.10 -9.82 26.97
C VAL A 345 4.43 -9.79 26.23
N GLN A 346 4.42 -9.42 24.96
CA GLN A 346 5.65 -9.08 24.25
C GLN A 346 6.07 -7.68 24.65
N LEU A 347 7.21 -7.56 25.31
CA LEU A 347 7.71 -6.33 25.93
C LEU A 347 8.45 -5.47 24.93
N SER A 348 9.39 -6.06 24.19
CA SER A 348 10.24 -5.35 23.24
C SER A 348 10.87 -6.32 22.25
N THR A 349 11.47 -5.72 21.20
CA THR A 349 12.31 -6.40 20.22
C THR A 349 13.63 -5.66 20.10
N SER A 350 14.76 -6.36 20.01
CA SER A 350 16.10 -5.77 19.99
C SER A 350 17.03 -6.53 19.05
N GLY A 351 17.87 -5.83 18.30
CA GLY A 351 18.97 -6.44 17.54
C GLY A 351 20.13 -6.95 18.40
N THR A 352 20.16 -6.56 19.69
CA THR A 352 21.21 -7.00 20.65
C THR A 352 20.62 -7.92 21.69
N ALA A 353 21.39 -8.95 22.08
CA ALA A 353 21.04 -9.92 23.10
C ALA A 353 21.15 -9.28 24.50
N LYS A 354 20.07 -8.65 25.01
CA LYS A 354 20.00 -8.27 26.41
C LYS A 354 19.79 -9.50 27.30
N SER A 355 20.25 -9.42 28.55
CA SER A 355 19.96 -10.46 29.55
C SER A 355 18.46 -10.49 29.87
N GLU A 356 17.92 -11.66 30.18
CA GLU A 356 16.53 -11.79 30.68
C GLU A 356 16.35 -11.14 32.06
N THR A 357 17.46 -10.94 32.79
CA THR A 357 17.53 -10.27 34.08
C THR A 357 18.03 -8.85 34.00
N ASP A 358 18.08 -8.24 32.78
CA ASP A 358 18.48 -6.86 32.61
C ASP A 358 17.60 -5.94 33.48
N PRO A 359 18.18 -4.98 34.21
CA PRO A 359 17.42 -4.06 35.07
C PRO A 359 16.26 -3.34 34.37
N VAL A 360 16.31 -3.18 33.07
CA VAL A 360 15.22 -2.60 32.30
C VAL A 360 13.91 -3.40 32.41
N PHE A 361 13.99 -4.71 32.72
CA PHE A 361 12.85 -5.60 32.89
C PHE A 361 12.37 -5.77 34.34
N ALA A 362 12.99 -5.06 35.30
CA ALA A 362 12.74 -5.30 36.73
C ALA A 362 11.26 -5.31 37.14
N ALA A 363 10.44 -4.46 36.53
CA ALA A 363 9.00 -4.35 36.83
C ALA A 363 8.13 -5.47 36.20
N VAL A 364 8.68 -6.27 35.29
CA VAL A 364 7.93 -7.23 34.46
C VAL A 364 8.54 -8.65 34.49
N LEU A 365 9.49 -8.89 35.40
CA LEU A 365 10.12 -10.20 35.56
C LEU A 365 9.12 -11.29 36.01
N PRO A 366 9.37 -12.55 35.64
CA PRO A 366 10.45 -13.03 34.79
C PRO A 366 10.19 -12.81 33.30
N VAL A 367 11.26 -12.58 32.55
CA VAL A 367 11.24 -12.38 31.11
C VAL A 367 11.91 -13.55 30.41
N GLN A 368 11.37 -13.95 29.29
CA GLN A 368 11.92 -14.94 28.39
C GLN A 368 12.39 -14.28 27.11
N ARG A 369 13.63 -14.53 26.73
CA ARG A 369 14.20 -14.10 25.46
C ARG A 369 14.09 -15.21 24.41
N VAL A 370 13.56 -14.85 23.25
CA VAL A 370 13.47 -15.74 22.09
C VAL A 370 14.17 -15.10 20.92
N LEU A 371 15.08 -15.82 20.27
CA LEU A 371 15.70 -15.38 19.02
C LEU A 371 14.73 -15.71 17.87
N ASP A 372 14.33 -14.69 17.15
CA ASP A 372 13.47 -14.81 15.98
C ASP A 372 14.16 -14.10 14.79
N GLY A 373 14.71 -14.90 13.88
CA GLY A 373 15.59 -14.43 12.83
C GLY A 373 16.86 -13.78 13.40
N LYS A 374 17.06 -12.47 13.11
CA LYS A 374 18.19 -11.68 13.61
C LYS A 374 17.83 -10.82 14.84
N LEU A 375 16.62 -10.97 15.36
CA LEU A 375 16.10 -10.13 16.45
C LEU A 375 15.78 -10.96 17.67
N TYR A 376 16.07 -10.39 18.84
CA TYR A 376 15.67 -10.95 20.13
C TYR A 376 14.33 -10.34 20.53
N LYS A 377 13.33 -11.20 20.76
CA LYS A 377 12.02 -10.83 21.31
C LYS A 377 12.00 -11.17 22.80
N PHE A 378 11.46 -10.27 23.60
CA PHE A 378 11.38 -10.39 25.04
C PHE A 378 9.92 -10.52 25.45
N TYR A 379 9.59 -11.63 26.11
CA TYR A 379 8.24 -11.98 26.53
C TYR A 379 8.15 -12.06 28.05
N SER A 380 7.02 -11.72 28.62
CA SER A 380 6.71 -12.04 30.02
C SER A 380 6.59 -13.56 30.23
N LYS A 381 6.46 -13.97 31.50
CA LYS A 381 5.94 -15.31 31.82
C LYS A 381 4.60 -15.56 31.14
N GLY A 382 4.25 -16.84 31.01
CA GLY A 382 2.94 -17.23 30.50
C GLY A 382 1.85 -17.14 31.58
N PHE A 383 0.64 -16.79 31.12
CA PHE A 383 -0.59 -16.75 31.92
C PHE A 383 -1.64 -17.68 31.30
N THR A 384 -2.43 -18.32 32.11
CA THR A 384 -3.51 -19.17 31.64
C THR A 384 -4.77 -18.40 31.29
N THR A 385 -4.88 -17.16 31.80
CA THR A 385 -6.01 -16.26 31.51
C THR A 385 -5.53 -14.98 30.83
N GLU A 386 -6.36 -14.46 29.94
CA GLU A 386 -6.09 -13.16 29.29
C GLU A 386 -6.09 -12.01 30.31
N ALA A 387 -6.96 -12.04 31.30
CA ALA A 387 -7.10 -10.99 32.30
C ALA A 387 -5.80 -10.75 33.07
N GLU A 388 -5.11 -11.81 33.48
CA GLU A 388 -3.81 -11.68 34.16
C GLU A 388 -2.72 -11.11 33.26
N ALA A 389 -2.70 -11.51 31.98
CA ALA A 389 -1.76 -10.98 31.00
C ALA A 389 -2.02 -9.48 30.72
N LEU A 390 -3.28 -9.05 30.67
CA LEU A 390 -3.67 -7.64 30.49
C LEU A 390 -3.28 -6.78 31.70
N GLN A 391 -3.34 -7.30 32.92
CA GLN A 391 -2.84 -6.61 34.10
C GLN A 391 -1.34 -6.32 33.99
N LEU A 392 -0.56 -7.33 33.60
CA LEU A 392 0.87 -7.15 33.39
C LEU A 392 1.16 -6.21 32.21
N LEU A 393 0.36 -6.24 31.13
CA LEU A 393 0.48 -5.32 30.03
C LEU A 393 0.34 -3.86 30.50
N GLY A 394 -0.62 -3.61 31.39
CA GLY A 394 -0.81 -2.28 31.99
C GLY A 394 0.42 -1.83 32.82
N VAL A 395 1.05 -2.75 33.55
CA VAL A 395 2.32 -2.48 34.28
C VAL A 395 3.45 -2.22 33.30
N ALA A 396 3.63 -3.06 32.30
CA ALA A 396 4.68 -2.93 31.29
C ALA A 396 4.66 -1.56 30.59
N LYS A 397 3.49 -1.13 30.14
CA LYS A 397 3.33 0.19 29.47
C LYS A 397 3.73 1.37 30.35
N LYS A 398 3.49 1.27 31.67
CA LYS A 398 3.87 2.31 32.63
C LYS A 398 5.35 2.23 33.05
N SER A 399 6.00 1.09 32.80
CA SER A 399 7.36 0.80 33.26
C SER A 399 8.41 0.84 32.13
N GLY A 400 8.15 1.64 31.08
CA GLY A 400 9.13 1.87 30.01
C GLY A 400 8.94 1.02 28.74
N PHE A 401 7.82 0.27 28.62
CA PHE A 401 7.48 -0.51 27.43
C PHE A 401 6.14 -0.02 26.82
N PRO A 402 6.08 1.21 26.30
CA PRO A 402 4.82 1.78 25.78
C PRO A 402 4.23 0.95 24.61
N ASP A 403 5.10 0.30 23.83
CA ASP A 403 4.75 -0.52 22.66
C ASP A 403 4.52 -2.00 23.01
N ALA A 404 4.47 -2.37 24.30
CA ALA A 404 4.17 -3.73 24.72
C ALA A 404 2.75 -4.12 24.31
N PHE A 405 2.56 -5.38 23.92
CA PHE A 405 1.27 -5.91 23.50
C PHE A 405 1.06 -7.38 23.88
N LEU A 406 -0.22 -7.78 23.91
CA LEU A 406 -0.63 -9.12 24.27
C LEU A 406 -0.38 -10.10 23.10
N VAL A 407 0.07 -11.30 23.41
CA VAL A 407 0.27 -12.42 22.49
C VAL A 407 -0.24 -13.71 23.11
N ALA A 408 -0.60 -14.69 22.28
CA ALA A 408 -1.02 -16.00 22.75
C ALA A 408 -0.23 -17.12 22.05
N PHE A 409 -0.01 -18.21 22.77
CA PHE A 409 0.71 -19.38 22.28
C PHE A 409 -0.07 -20.64 22.59
N ARG A 410 0.05 -21.65 21.72
CA ARG A 410 -0.32 -23.05 21.99
C ARG A 410 0.96 -23.87 21.87
N GLY A 411 1.51 -24.28 23.03
CA GLY A 411 2.87 -24.82 23.06
C GLY A 411 3.89 -23.77 22.60
N SER A 412 4.66 -24.08 21.55
CA SER A 412 5.61 -23.15 20.92
C SER A 412 4.99 -22.31 19.79
N LEU A 413 3.79 -22.65 19.34
CA LEU A 413 3.13 -21.96 18.22
C LEU A 413 2.42 -20.71 18.70
N LYS A 414 2.77 -19.54 18.14
CA LYS A 414 2.03 -18.29 18.34
C LYS A 414 0.69 -18.38 17.61
N ILE A 415 -0.40 -18.05 18.29
CA ILE A 415 -1.75 -18.09 17.74
C ILE A 415 -2.42 -16.70 17.89
N PRO A 416 -3.43 -16.37 17.08
CA PRO A 416 -4.23 -15.16 17.27
C PRO A 416 -4.84 -15.12 18.68
N VAL A 417 -4.83 -13.95 19.32
CA VAL A 417 -5.42 -13.78 20.67
C VAL A 417 -6.92 -14.08 20.66
N ALA A 418 -7.62 -13.77 19.56
CA ALA A 418 -9.04 -14.11 19.39
C ALA A 418 -9.28 -15.62 19.46
N ASP A 419 -8.44 -16.42 18.79
CA ASP A 419 -8.53 -17.89 18.81
C ASP A 419 -8.20 -18.46 20.17
N ALA A 420 -7.28 -17.82 20.89
CA ALA A 420 -6.96 -18.15 22.27
C ALA A 420 -8.15 -17.93 23.20
N ARG A 421 -8.86 -16.80 23.05
CA ARG A 421 -10.08 -16.48 23.82
C ARG A 421 -11.16 -17.53 23.63
N ALA A 422 -11.44 -17.90 22.38
CA ALA A 422 -12.46 -18.88 22.05
C ALA A 422 -12.22 -20.26 22.69
N GLN A 423 -10.99 -20.56 23.09
CA GLN A 423 -10.58 -21.84 23.68
C GLN A 423 -10.42 -21.81 25.20
N THR A 424 -10.36 -20.61 25.80
CA THR A 424 -10.20 -20.41 27.25
C THR A 424 -11.45 -19.89 27.92
N THR A 425 -12.52 -19.59 27.14
CA THR A 425 -13.85 -19.26 27.70
C THR A 425 -14.50 -20.57 28.16
N PRO A 426 -14.94 -20.66 29.43
CA PRO A 426 -15.54 -21.86 29.99
C PRO A 426 -16.87 -22.20 29.34
#